data_1ffe9db43255e7c97da289d6f5712d58
#
_entry.id   1ffe9db43255e7c97da289d6f5712d58
#
_cell.length_a   1.000
_cell.length_b   1.000
_cell.length_c   1.000
_cell.angle_alpha   90.00
_cell.angle_beta   90.00
_cell.angle_gamma   90.00
#
_symmetry.space_group_name_H-M   'P 1'
#
loop_
_entity.id
_entity.type
_entity.pdbx_description
1 polymer ?
#
loop_
_entity_poly.entity_id
_entity_poly.type
_entity_poly.pdbx_seq_one_letter_code
_entity_poly.pdbx_strand_id
1 'polypeptide(L)'
;MAAWGDHEDGDCRVSVLTDDCANSPAAWTSRAALAEPWAAAGWSRESQWARFDAILVGLHDPMRGTLLDYGCGPGDLSEHLSSRVKYLGFDWSLGMVERAKREHPGAEFTTMLRDGDTWDLVVCCGTFNLRDAWSKARTWALVRMLWNRCGRAMAVSLYCGTDPACLRYDPSEVARLAGELAPGFSVERGYLPNDLLMVLRR
;
A
#
# COMPACT_ATOMS: atom_id res chain seq x y z
N MET A 1 22.46 -17.06 -6.21
CA MET A 1 22.65 -16.10 -7.31
C MET A 1 21.71 -16.52 -8.43
N ALA A 2 20.55 -15.89 -8.54
CA ALA A 2 19.67 -16.06 -9.69
C ALA A 2 19.77 -14.77 -10.50
N ALA A 3 20.27 -14.89 -11.71
CA ALA A 3 20.47 -13.80 -12.65
C ALA A 3 19.13 -13.26 -13.12
N TRP A 4 19.03 -11.96 -13.18
CA TRP A 4 17.98 -11.25 -13.92
C TRP A 4 18.26 -11.48 -15.40
N GLY A 5 17.43 -12.29 -16.04
CA GLY A 5 17.48 -12.45 -17.49
C GLY A 5 16.86 -11.24 -18.16
N ASP A 6 17.63 -10.64 -19.07
CA ASP A 6 17.15 -9.63 -20.01
C ASP A 6 16.10 -10.28 -20.92
N HIS A 7 14.84 -9.92 -20.73
CA HIS A 7 13.80 -10.14 -21.71
C HIS A 7 13.35 -8.77 -22.23
N GLU A 8 13.79 -8.49 -23.45
CA GLU A 8 13.20 -7.52 -24.35
C GLU A 8 11.80 -8.03 -24.72
N ASP A 9 10.78 -7.59 -23.96
CA ASP A 9 9.39 -7.42 -24.41
C ASP A 9 8.60 -6.88 -23.20
N GLY A 10 8.00 -5.72 -23.40
CA GLY A 10 7.46 -4.80 -22.41
C GLY A 10 6.21 -5.27 -21.65
N ASP A 11 6.29 -6.36 -20.92
CA ASP A 11 5.25 -6.77 -19.97
C ASP A 11 5.92 -7.01 -18.60
N CYS A 12 6.04 -5.93 -17.79
CA CYS A 12 6.51 -6.05 -16.41
C CYS A 12 5.42 -6.72 -15.57
N ARG A 13 5.22 -8.01 -15.81
CA ARG A 13 4.47 -8.88 -14.89
C ARG A 13 5.29 -8.98 -13.63
N VAL A 14 4.84 -8.30 -12.58
CA VAL A 14 5.30 -8.60 -11.21
C VAL A 14 5.07 -10.09 -11.01
N SER A 15 6.13 -10.87 -11.13
CA SER A 15 6.10 -12.33 -11.08
C SER A 15 5.49 -12.79 -9.77
N VAL A 16 4.40 -13.45 -9.92
CA VAL A 16 3.48 -14.14 -9.07
C VAL A 16 4.18 -14.79 -7.87
N LEU A 17 3.70 -14.46 -6.68
CA LEU A 17 3.85 -15.29 -5.50
C LEU A 17 3.18 -16.64 -5.79
N THR A 18 3.84 -17.73 -5.48
CA THR A 18 3.29 -19.08 -5.64
C THR A 18 2.06 -19.25 -4.75
N ASP A 19 1.06 -19.98 -5.22
CA ASP A 19 -0.26 -20.15 -4.57
C ASP A 19 -0.22 -20.78 -3.16
N ASP A 20 0.93 -21.27 -2.70
CA ASP A 20 1.06 -22.06 -1.48
C ASP A 20 1.43 -21.27 -0.22
N CYS A 21 1.61 -19.95 -0.28
CA CYS A 21 1.91 -19.16 0.91
C CYS A 21 0.66 -18.50 1.51
N ALA A 22 0.64 -18.30 2.83
CA ALA A 22 -0.46 -17.66 3.57
C ALA A 22 -0.80 -16.24 3.08
N ASN A 23 0.02 -15.68 2.21
CA ASN A 23 -0.10 -14.34 1.63
C ASN A 23 -0.14 -14.36 0.09
N SER A 24 -0.53 -15.49 -0.50
CA SER A 24 -0.81 -15.57 -1.94
C SER A 24 -2.07 -14.77 -2.32
N PRO A 25 -2.26 -14.42 -3.60
CA PRO A 25 -3.51 -13.86 -4.07
C PRO A 25 -4.74 -14.72 -3.71
N ALA A 26 -4.59 -16.05 -3.70
CA ALA A 26 -5.64 -16.99 -3.32
C ALA A 26 -5.99 -16.87 -1.82
N ALA A 27 -5.00 -16.75 -0.93
CA ALA A 27 -5.21 -16.55 0.50
C ALA A 27 -5.93 -15.23 0.78
N TRP A 28 -5.57 -14.15 0.11
CA TRP A 28 -6.27 -12.87 0.23
C TRP A 28 -7.67 -12.91 -0.36
N THR A 29 -7.89 -13.64 -1.46
CA THR A 29 -9.21 -13.89 -2.01
C THR A 29 -10.11 -14.61 -1.00
N SER A 30 -9.58 -15.60 -0.27
CA SER A 30 -10.32 -16.28 0.80
C SER A 30 -10.65 -15.32 1.95
N ARG A 31 -9.74 -14.42 2.33
CA ARG A 31 -9.99 -13.40 3.36
C ARG A 31 -11.05 -12.38 2.93
N ALA A 32 -11.19 -12.11 1.64
CA ALA A 32 -12.21 -11.23 1.10
C ALA A 32 -13.65 -11.71 1.42
N ALA A 33 -13.84 -12.98 1.78
CA ALA A 33 -15.11 -13.52 2.19
C ALA A 33 -15.47 -13.26 3.67
N LEU A 34 -14.54 -12.72 4.49
CA LEU A 34 -14.81 -12.36 5.88
C LEU A 34 -15.85 -11.22 5.94
N ALA A 35 -16.77 -11.29 6.92
CA ALA A 35 -17.88 -10.34 7.01
C ALA A 35 -17.40 -8.88 7.11
N GLU A 36 -16.39 -8.67 7.96
CA GLU A 36 -15.92 -7.31 8.27
C GLU A 36 -14.71 -6.93 7.42
N PRO A 37 -14.72 -5.75 6.75
CA PRO A 37 -13.62 -5.30 5.89
C PRO A 37 -12.28 -5.24 6.62
N TRP A 38 -12.23 -4.67 7.83
CA TRP A 38 -11.00 -4.60 8.62
C TRP A 38 -10.45 -5.98 9.00
N ALA A 39 -11.34 -6.97 9.24
CA ALA A 39 -10.91 -8.33 9.50
C ALA A 39 -10.28 -8.98 8.26
N ALA A 40 -10.80 -8.69 7.07
CA ALA A 40 -10.17 -9.11 5.82
C ALA A 40 -8.75 -8.55 5.68
N ALA A 41 -8.53 -7.29 6.08
CA ALA A 41 -7.21 -6.68 6.13
C ALA A 41 -6.34 -7.15 7.32
N GLY A 42 -6.92 -7.92 8.27
CA GLY A 42 -6.22 -8.41 9.47
C GLY A 42 -6.10 -7.37 10.58
N TRP A 43 -7.01 -6.42 10.65
CA TRP A 43 -7.02 -5.31 11.62
C TRP A 43 -8.26 -5.32 12.51
N SER A 44 -8.30 -4.45 13.53
CA SER A 44 -9.53 -3.98 14.14
C SER A 44 -10.01 -2.72 13.41
N ARG A 45 -11.28 -2.39 13.56
CA ARG A 45 -11.86 -1.18 12.96
C ARG A 45 -11.14 0.08 13.44
N GLU A 46 -10.87 0.17 14.73
CA GLU A 46 -10.18 1.30 15.35
C GLU A 46 -8.76 1.46 14.80
N SER A 47 -8.03 0.35 14.64
CA SER A 47 -6.67 0.39 14.10
C SER A 47 -6.64 0.73 12.61
N GLN A 48 -7.65 0.34 11.85
CA GLN A 48 -7.80 0.73 10.45
C GLN A 48 -8.00 2.25 10.33
N TRP A 49 -8.93 2.78 11.10
CA TRP A 49 -9.25 4.21 11.08
C TRP A 49 -8.08 5.07 11.54
N ALA A 50 -7.40 4.68 12.62
CA ALA A 50 -6.20 5.38 13.07
C ALA A 50 -5.11 5.47 11.98
N ARG A 51 -4.96 4.43 11.14
CA ARG A 51 -4.05 4.46 10.00
C ARG A 51 -4.51 5.42 8.92
N PHE A 52 -5.80 5.38 8.57
CA PHE A 52 -6.36 6.28 7.56
C PHE A 52 -6.22 7.74 8.00
N ASP A 53 -6.56 8.07 9.23
CA ASP A 53 -6.41 9.41 9.78
C ASP A 53 -4.95 9.88 9.74
N ALA A 54 -4.01 9.03 10.18
CA ALA A 54 -2.59 9.36 10.14
C ALA A 54 -2.08 9.61 8.71
N ILE A 55 -2.50 8.78 7.74
CA ILE A 55 -2.18 8.93 6.32
C ILE A 55 -2.73 10.24 5.77
N LEU A 56 -4.01 10.55 6.02
CA LEU A 56 -4.67 11.74 5.50
C LEU A 56 -4.06 13.02 6.10
N VAL A 57 -3.76 13.01 7.40
CA VAL A 57 -3.05 14.11 8.08
C VAL A 57 -1.62 14.24 7.52
N GLY A 58 -0.91 13.13 7.38
CA GLY A 58 0.47 13.12 6.87
C GLY A 58 0.60 13.65 5.45
N LEU A 59 -0.35 13.39 4.58
CA LEU A 59 -0.34 13.91 3.21
C LEU A 59 -0.49 15.44 3.13
N HIS A 60 -1.00 16.11 4.15
CA HIS A 60 -1.05 17.58 4.35
C HIS A 60 -1.57 18.44 3.18
N ASP A 61 -2.06 17.84 2.13
CA ASP A 61 -2.45 18.56 0.94
C ASP A 61 -3.98 18.66 0.86
N PRO A 62 -4.52 19.74 0.32
CA PRO A 62 -5.91 19.72 -0.08
C PRO A 62 -6.09 18.50 -0.99
N MET A 63 -6.77 17.47 -0.46
CA MET A 63 -7.00 16.20 -1.13
C MET A 63 -7.70 16.44 -2.46
N ARG A 64 -6.93 16.52 -3.52
CA ARG A 64 -7.39 16.76 -4.90
C ARG A 64 -6.45 16.09 -5.89
N GLY A 65 -6.94 15.85 -7.09
CA GLY A 65 -6.19 15.18 -8.16
C GLY A 65 -6.36 13.66 -8.09
N THR A 66 -5.38 12.93 -8.58
CA THR A 66 -5.41 11.47 -8.66
C THR A 66 -4.71 10.83 -7.47
N LEU A 67 -5.30 9.77 -6.90
CA LEU A 67 -4.71 8.99 -5.81
C LEU A 67 -4.72 7.52 -6.16
N LEU A 68 -3.55 6.89 -6.08
CA LEU A 68 -3.40 5.43 -6.08
C LEU A 68 -3.35 4.92 -4.63
N ASP A 69 -4.27 4.01 -4.29
CA ASP A 69 -4.19 3.18 -3.09
C ASP A 69 -3.63 1.81 -3.46
N TYR A 70 -2.34 1.60 -3.22
CA TYR A 70 -1.64 0.38 -3.58
C TYR A 70 -1.74 -0.68 -2.48
N GLY A 71 -2.42 -1.77 -2.77
CA GLY A 71 -2.83 -2.78 -1.79
C GLY A 71 -4.08 -2.34 -1.05
N CYS A 72 -5.09 -1.89 -1.80
CA CYS A 72 -6.31 -1.28 -1.25
C CYS A 72 -7.21 -2.23 -0.45
N GLY A 73 -7.00 -3.56 -0.58
CA GLY A 73 -7.86 -4.55 0.05
C GLY A 73 -9.33 -4.36 -0.34
N PRO A 74 -10.27 -4.35 0.66
CA PRO A 74 -11.69 -4.14 0.41
C PRO A 74 -12.08 -2.72 -0.03
N GLY A 75 -11.12 -1.76 -0.06
CA GLY A 75 -11.35 -0.43 -0.61
C GLY A 75 -11.83 0.65 0.36
N ASP A 76 -11.82 0.36 1.67
CA ASP A 76 -12.42 1.22 2.71
C ASP A 76 -11.85 2.65 2.75
N LEU A 77 -10.58 2.85 2.36
CA LEU A 77 -9.98 4.20 2.31
C LEU A 77 -10.76 5.13 1.38
N SER A 78 -11.41 4.59 0.35
CA SER A 78 -12.18 5.40 -0.61
C SER A 78 -13.29 6.22 0.03
N GLU A 79 -13.89 5.76 1.13
CA GLU A 79 -14.95 6.46 1.86
C GLU A 79 -14.45 7.66 2.68
N HIS A 80 -13.15 7.67 3.02
CA HIS A 80 -12.52 8.75 3.78
C HIS A 80 -12.02 9.90 2.92
N LEU A 81 -12.14 9.77 1.59
CA LEU A 81 -11.63 10.76 0.65
C LEU A 81 -12.71 11.76 0.23
N SER A 82 -12.28 12.98 -0.02
CA SER A 82 -13.18 14.00 -0.59
C SER A 82 -13.51 13.68 -2.06
N SER A 83 -14.67 14.15 -2.52
CA SER A 83 -15.10 14.04 -3.93
C SER A 83 -14.15 14.73 -4.95
N ARG A 84 -13.17 15.50 -4.47
CA ARG A 84 -12.15 16.15 -5.31
C ARG A 84 -10.99 15.24 -5.69
N VAL A 85 -10.93 14.03 -5.10
CA VAL A 85 -9.90 13.02 -5.37
C VAL A 85 -10.45 12.00 -6.34
N LYS A 86 -9.75 11.79 -7.45
CA LYS A 86 -10.00 10.64 -8.33
C LYS A 86 -9.21 9.45 -7.78
N TYR A 87 -9.91 8.58 -7.07
CA TYR A 87 -9.35 7.42 -6.41
C TYR A 87 -9.24 6.24 -7.39
N LEU A 88 -8.11 5.53 -7.32
CA LEU A 88 -7.90 4.21 -7.92
C LEU A 88 -7.36 3.28 -6.85
N GLY A 89 -8.12 2.24 -6.49
CA GLY A 89 -7.65 1.14 -5.66
C GLY A 89 -7.01 0.04 -6.50
N PHE A 90 -5.78 -0.32 -6.16
CA PHE A 90 -5.11 -1.48 -6.74
C PHE A 90 -4.93 -2.56 -5.67
N ASP A 91 -5.32 -3.79 -5.98
CA ASP A 91 -4.96 -4.96 -5.19
C ASP A 91 -4.68 -6.14 -6.13
N TRP A 92 -3.70 -6.96 -5.79
CA TRP A 92 -3.38 -8.15 -6.59
C TRP A 92 -4.42 -9.27 -6.45
N SER A 93 -5.21 -9.27 -5.36
CA SER A 93 -6.27 -10.23 -5.11
C SER A 93 -7.54 -9.84 -5.85
N LEU A 94 -7.93 -10.66 -6.80
CA LEU A 94 -9.20 -10.47 -7.54
C LEU A 94 -10.39 -10.44 -6.57
N GLY A 95 -10.40 -11.31 -5.55
CA GLY A 95 -11.47 -11.33 -4.55
C GLY A 95 -11.59 -10.04 -3.74
N MET A 96 -10.45 -9.40 -3.40
CA MET A 96 -10.45 -8.08 -2.76
C MET A 96 -11.02 -7.01 -3.69
N VAL A 97 -10.58 -6.98 -4.94
CA VAL A 97 -11.07 -6.02 -5.94
C VAL A 97 -12.55 -6.20 -6.23
N GLU A 98 -13.04 -7.44 -6.35
CA GLU A 98 -14.47 -7.72 -6.55
C GLU A 98 -15.31 -7.28 -5.35
N ARG A 99 -14.81 -7.50 -4.13
CA ARG A 99 -15.43 -7.01 -2.92
C ARG A 99 -15.46 -5.48 -2.89
N ALA A 100 -14.33 -4.82 -3.13
CA ALA A 100 -14.23 -3.38 -3.16
C ALA A 100 -15.22 -2.74 -4.15
N LYS A 101 -15.35 -3.30 -5.34
CA LYS A 101 -16.34 -2.83 -6.36
C LYS A 101 -17.79 -2.97 -5.91
N ARG A 102 -18.11 -4.01 -5.12
CA ARG A 102 -19.46 -4.18 -4.59
C ARG A 102 -19.79 -3.22 -3.46
N GLU A 103 -18.81 -3.01 -2.56
CA GLU A 103 -19.02 -2.21 -1.34
C GLU A 103 -18.86 -0.70 -1.63
N HIS A 104 -18.04 -0.32 -2.61
CA HIS A 104 -17.74 1.06 -2.95
C HIS A 104 -17.98 1.35 -4.45
N PRO A 105 -19.22 1.27 -4.97
CA PRO A 105 -19.51 1.37 -6.40
C PRO A 105 -19.19 2.74 -7.02
N GLY A 106 -18.91 3.76 -6.20
CA GLY A 106 -18.50 5.11 -6.65
C GLY A 106 -17.01 5.28 -6.87
N ALA A 107 -16.18 4.25 -6.58
CA ALA A 107 -14.73 4.29 -6.72
C ALA A 107 -14.22 3.27 -7.76
N GLU A 108 -13.03 3.50 -8.28
CA GLU A 108 -12.41 2.61 -9.27
C GLU A 108 -11.44 1.64 -8.60
N PHE A 109 -11.49 0.36 -9.02
CA PHE A 109 -10.63 -0.71 -8.51
C PHE A 109 -10.11 -1.60 -9.62
N THR A 110 -8.86 -2.05 -9.51
CA THR A 110 -8.19 -2.86 -10.52
C THR A 110 -7.19 -3.85 -9.93
N THR A 111 -6.95 -4.94 -10.63
CA THR A 111 -5.84 -5.87 -10.36
C THR A 111 -4.61 -5.59 -11.23
N MET A 112 -4.67 -4.58 -12.12
CA MET A 112 -3.57 -4.26 -13.03
C MET A 112 -3.34 -2.75 -13.09
N LEU A 113 -2.08 -2.34 -12.98
CA LEU A 113 -1.62 -0.98 -13.29
C LEU A 113 -0.95 -0.99 -14.67
N ARG A 114 -1.16 0.06 -15.46
CA ARG A 114 -0.52 0.19 -16.76
C ARG A 114 0.88 0.79 -16.62
N ASP A 115 1.76 0.41 -17.52
CA ASP A 115 3.06 1.07 -17.61
C ASP A 115 2.89 2.54 -17.99
N GLY A 116 3.62 3.40 -17.29
CA GLY A 116 3.55 4.84 -17.49
C GLY A 116 2.45 5.57 -16.71
N ASP A 117 1.52 4.87 -16.04
CA ASP A 117 0.55 5.52 -15.16
C ASP A 117 1.25 6.32 -14.06
N THR A 118 0.73 7.52 -13.80
CA THR A 118 1.22 8.42 -12.73
C THR A 118 0.06 8.96 -11.91
N TRP A 119 0.34 9.26 -10.66
CA TRP A 119 -0.66 9.79 -9.71
C TRP A 119 -0.11 10.97 -8.95
N ASP A 120 -0.97 11.90 -8.59
CA ASP A 120 -0.59 13.00 -7.71
C ASP A 120 -0.19 12.51 -6.32
N LEU A 121 -0.98 11.57 -5.80
CA LEU A 121 -0.82 10.97 -4.47
C LEU A 121 -0.75 9.46 -4.56
N VAL A 122 0.09 8.84 -3.71
CA VAL A 122 0.17 7.38 -3.56
C VAL A 122 0.06 7.01 -2.09
N VAL A 123 -0.76 6.01 -1.79
CA VAL A 123 -0.91 5.43 -0.46
C VAL A 123 -0.56 3.96 -0.49
N CYS A 124 0.15 3.48 0.53
CA CYS A 124 0.36 2.06 0.81
C CYS A 124 0.04 1.83 2.30
N CYS A 125 -1.18 1.39 2.61
CA CYS A 125 -1.63 1.20 3.97
C CYS A 125 -1.50 -0.26 4.40
N GLY A 126 -0.49 -0.60 5.21
CA GLY A 126 -0.25 -1.96 5.71
C GLY A 126 0.19 -3.01 4.68
N THR A 127 0.37 -2.62 3.45
CA THR A 127 0.66 -3.49 2.31
C THR A 127 1.92 -4.33 2.50
N PHE A 128 2.94 -3.77 3.15
CA PHE A 128 4.28 -4.34 3.26
C PHE A 128 4.56 -5.03 4.60
N ASN A 129 3.54 -5.23 5.43
CA ASN A 129 3.75 -5.65 6.81
C ASN A 129 3.94 -7.17 6.99
N LEU A 130 3.54 -8.01 6.04
CA LEU A 130 3.60 -9.46 6.20
C LEU A 130 4.91 -10.05 5.67
N ARG A 131 5.63 -10.79 6.54
CA ARG A 131 6.95 -11.37 6.25
C ARG A 131 6.93 -12.39 5.12
N ASP A 132 5.89 -13.19 5.01
CA ASP A 132 5.80 -14.24 3.99
C ASP A 132 5.57 -13.68 2.58
N ALA A 133 5.01 -12.46 2.49
CA ALA A 133 4.76 -11.79 1.21
C ALA A 133 5.91 -10.87 0.80
N TRP A 134 6.63 -10.31 1.76
CA TRP A 134 7.56 -9.22 1.54
C TRP A 134 8.94 -9.46 2.15
N SER A 135 9.95 -8.92 1.50
CA SER A 135 11.27 -8.65 2.08
C SER A 135 11.52 -7.15 2.04
N LYS A 136 12.41 -6.66 2.90
CA LYS A 136 12.79 -5.23 2.88
C LYS A 136 13.28 -4.78 1.51
N ALA A 137 14.12 -5.59 0.86
CA ALA A 137 14.64 -5.26 -0.48
C ALA A 137 13.52 -5.09 -1.51
N ARG A 138 12.53 -6.01 -1.52
CA ARG A 138 11.38 -5.95 -2.40
C ARG A 138 10.48 -4.74 -2.08
N THR A 139 10.23 -4.49 -0.79
CA THR A 139 9.47 -3.31 -0.35
C THR A 139 10.11 -2.02 -0.87
N TRP A 140 11.43 -1.86 -0.65
CA TRP A 140 12.11 -0.63 -1.06
C TRP A 140 12.20 -0.46 -2.58
N ALA A 141 12.35 -1.54 -3.32
CA ALA A 141 12.30 -1.50 -4.79
C ALA A 141 10.93 -1.00 -5.27
N LEU A 142 9.83 -1.52 -4.69
CA LEU A 142 8.49 -1.10 -5.04
C LEU A 142 8.18 0.35 -4.58
N VAL A 143 8.59 0.73 -3.37
CA VAL A 143 8.46 2.12 -2.88
C VAL A 143 9.16 3.09 -3.84
N ARG A 144 10.38 2.78 -4.30
CA ARG A 144 11.09 3.60 -5.29
C ARG A 144 10.32 3.69 -6.62
N MET A 145 9.80 2.57 -7.11
CA MET A 145 9.02 2.53 -8.35
C MET A 145 7.76 3.38 -8.24
N LEU A 146 7.00 3.23 -7.16
CA LEU A 146 5.79 4.02 -6.91
C LEU A 146 6.10 5.51 -6.71
N TRP A 147 7.20 5.84 -6.00
CA TRP A 147 7.64 7.21 -5.82
C TRP A 147 8.01 7.88 -7.15
N ASN A 148 8.66 7.16 -8.05
CA ASN A 148 8.97 7.68 -9.40
C ASN A 148 7.72 8.00 -10.23
N ARG A 149 6.58 7.36 -9.91
CA ARG A 149 5.28 7.59 -10.54
C ARG A 149 4.37 8.56 -9.75
N CYS A 150 4.85 9.04 -8.59
CA CYS A 150 4.10 9.93 -7.72
C CYS A 150 4.46 11.39 -8.00
N GLY A 151 3.47 12.23 -8.26
CA GLY A 151 3.68 13.64 -8.64
C GLY A 151 3.87 14.57 -7.45
N ARG A 152 3.29 14.29 -6.27
CA ARG A 152 3.28 15.22 -5.13
C ARG A 152 3.69 14.59 -3.81
N ALA A 153 2.92 13.63 -3.30
CA ALA A 153 3.19 13.03 -2.01
C ALA A 153 2.82 11.54 -1.96
N MET A 154 3.59 10.77 -1.21
CA MET A 154 3.38 9.34 -0.97
C MET A 154 3.40 9.05 0.51
N ALA A 155 2.40 8.31 1.01
CA ALA A 155 2.31 7.86 2.39
C ALA A 155 2.37 6.33 2.46
N VAL A 156 3.24 5.81 3.32
CA VAL A 156 3.46 4.36 3.50
C VAL A 156 3.40 4.03 4.97
N SER A 157 2.39 3.26 5.40
CA SER A 157 2.35 2.72 6.76
C SER A 157 3.12 1.40 6.85
N LEU A 158 3.97 1.28 7.85
CA LEU A 158 4.91 0.18 8.04
C LEU A 158 4.85 -0.32 9.49
N TYR A 159 5.08 -1.62 9.68
CA TYR A 159 5.07 -2.22 11.01
C TYR A 159 6.44 -2.11 11.69
N CYS A 160 6.50 -1.63 12.94
CA CYS A 160 7.73 -1.54 13.72
C CYS A 160 7.72 -2.34 15.04
N GLY A 161 6.69 -3.17 15.25
CA GLY A 161 6.54 -4.00 16.45
C GLY A 161 7.35 -5.29 16.44
N THR A 162 6.96 -6.24 17.28
CA THR A 162 7.70 -7.48 17.56
C THR A 162 7.00 -8.76 17.11
N ASP A 163 5.84 -8.67 16.44
CA ASP A 163 5.15 -9.85 15.92
C ASP A 163 6.04 -10.57 14.88
N PRO A 164 6.36 -11.86 15.08
CA PRO A 164 7.23 -12.61 14.17
C PRO A 164 6.62 -12.83 12.79
N ALA A 165 5.30 -12.79 12.65
CA ALA A 165 4.62 -12.87 11.35
C ALA A 165 4.78 -11.59 10.51
N CYS A 166 5.13 -10.48 11.16
CA CYS A 166 5.28 -9.20 10.51
C CYS A 166 6.73 -8.89 10.13
N LEU A 167 6.90 -8.20 9.02
CA LEU A 167 8.17 -7.63 8.60
C LEU A 167 8.40 -6.32 9.37
N ARG A 168 9.37 -6.35 10.29
CA ARG A 168 9.70 -5.19 11.11
C ARG A 168 10.56 -4.20 10.37
N TYR A 169 10.16 -2.93 10.40
CA TYR A 169 10.92 -1.79 9.88
C TYR A 169 11.48 -0.96 11.03
N ASP A 170 12.78 -0.67 10.99
CA ASP A 170 13.42 0.20 11.96
C ASP A 170 13.19 1.67 11.57
N PRO A 171 12.74 2.55 12.51
CA PRO A 171 12.46 3.94 12.19
C PRO A 171 13.66 4.71 11.62
N SER A 172 14.88 4.40 12.06
CA SER A 172 16.10 5.07 11.56
C SER A 172 16.45 4.61 10.15
N GLU A 173 16.25 3.35 9.83
CA GLU A 173 16.38 2.81 8.47
C GLU A 173 15.37 3.47 7.53
N VAL A 174 14.12 3.60 7.97
CA VAL A 174 13.06 4.24 7.18
C VAL A 174 13.36 5.72 6.94
N ALA A 175 13.80 6.45 7.97
CA ALA A 175 14.16 7.87 7.83
C ALA A 175 15.34 8.08 6.87
N ARG A 176 16.36 7.22 6.94
CA ARG A 176 17.49 7.28 6.00
C ARG A 176 17.03 7.08 4.55
N LEU A 177 16.21 6.04 4.30
CA LEU A 177 15.69 5.76 2.96
C LEU A 177 14.75 6.86 2.44
N ALA A 178 13.90 7.41 3.32
CA ALA A 178 13.04 8.53 2.96
C ALA A 178 13.86 9.75 2.52
N GLY A 179 14.94 10.07 3.25
CA GLY A 179 15.85 11.16 2.90
C GLY A 179 16.64 10.94 1.60
N GLU A 180 16.90 9.68 1.22
CA GLU A 180 17.50 9.33 -0.07
C GLU A 180 16.51 9.51 -1.24
N LEU A 181 15.21 9.38 -0.97
CA LEU A 181 14.17 9.38 -2.01
C LEU A 181 13.59 10.75 -2.27
N ALA A 182 13.38 11.55 -1.23
CA ALA A 182 12.61 12.78 -1.34
C ALA A 182 13.29 13.95 -0.61
N PRO A 183 13.24 15.18 -1.17
CA PRO A 183 13.75 16.37 -0.50
C PRO A 183 12.95 16.75 0.74
N GLY A 184 11.64 16.41 0.75
CA GLY A 184 10.75 16.56 1.89
C GLY A 184 10.24 15.21 2.37
N PHE A 185 10.46 14.90 3.65
CA PHE A 185 9.91 13.68 4.24
C PHE A 185 9.60 13.83 5.72
N SER A 186 8.73 12.95 6.23
CA SER A 186 8.56 12.72 7.67
C SER A 186 8.44 11.23 7.97
N VAL A 187 8.82 10.85 9.19
CA VAL A 187 8.56 9.51 9.75
C VAL A 187 7.85 9.71 11.08
N GLU A 188 6.60 9.36 11.11
CA GLU A 188 5.70 9.62 12.24
C GLU A 188 5.41 8.33 13.01
N ARG A 189 5.21 8.46 14.31
CA ARG A 189 4.89 7.39 15.26
C ARG A 189 3.82 7.85 16.23
N GLY A 190 3.23 6.90 16.95
CA GLY A 190 2.36 7.23 18.08
C GLY A 190 0.87 7.22 17.75
N TYR A 191 0.46 7.13 16.48
CA TYR A 191 -0.95 6.90 16.12
C TYR A 191 -1.39 5.47 16.43
N LEU A 192 -0.46 4.50 16.37
CA LEU A 192 -0.61 3.13 16.86
C LEU A 192 0.71 2.66 17.48
N PRO A 193 0.69 1.74 18.46
CA PRO A 193 1.90 1.32 19.21
C PRO A 193 3.00 0.72 18.34
N ASN A 194 2.63 -0.03 17.30
CA ASN A 194 3.53 -0.85 16.50
C ASN A 194 3.64 -0.39 15.05
N ASP A 195 3.17 0.80 14.75
CA ASP A 195 3.15 1.34 13.39
C ASP A 195 4.02 2.60 13.29
N LEU A 196 4.52 2.82 12.12
CA LEU A 196 5.13 4.08 11.70
C LEU A 196 4.59 4.48 10.33
N LEU A 197 4.53 5.78 10.10
CA LEU A 197 4.11 6.36 8.82
C LEU A 197 5.28 7.09 8.20
N MET A 198 5.72 6.65 7.04
CA MET A 198 6.65 7.37 6.19
C MET A 198 5.86 8.21 5.19
N VAL A 199 6.15 9.50 5.13
CA VAL A 199 5.58 10.39 4.12
C VAL A 199 6.71 11.03 3.32
N LEU A 200 6.62 10.92 1.99
CA LEU A 200 7.52 11.54 1.02
C LEU A 200 6.81 12.70 0.32
N ARG A 201 7.51 13.82 0.06
CA ARG A 201 6.97 15.01 -0.62
C ARG A 201 7.96 15.53 -1.66
N ARG A 202 7.42 15.96 -2.80
CA ARG A 202 8.20 16.61 -3.86
C ARG A 202 8.34 18.10 -3.61
#